data_3d48fc74af81bc955eb329f4474d27ee
#
_entry.id   3d48fc74af81bc955eb329f4474d27ee
#
_cell.length_a   1.000
_cell.length_b   1.000
_cell.length_c   1.000
_cell.angle_alpha   90.00
_cell.angle_beta   90.00
_cell.angle_gamma   90.00
#
_symmetry.space_group_name_H-M   'P 1'
#
loop_
_entity.id
_entity.type
_entity.pdbx_description
1 polymer ?
#
loop_
_entity_poly.entity_id
_entity_poly.type
_entity_poly.pdbx_seq_one_letter_code
_entity_poly.pdbx_strand_id
1 'polypeptide(L)' 'MTDTTYVQQLRRTISGEFYFGAMCRETKRRIAISTDTSRGKQRYSQSGETIVSCNHCHKTHRLDNRDIFSFPQVEVGWE' A
#
# COMPACT_ATOMS: atom_id res chain seq x y z
N MET A 1 2.40 17.76 -16.65
CA MET A 1 2.79 16.36 -16.73
C MET A 1 2.44 15.64 -15.45
N THR A 2 1.95 14.43 -15.57
CA THR A 2 1.62 13.61 -14.41
C THR A 2 2.80 12.74 -14.06
N ASP A 3 3.29 12.85 -12.85
CA ASP A 3 4.34 11.98 -12.36
C ASP A 3 3.78 10.60 -12.05
N THR A 4 4.55 9.59 -12.34
CA THR A 4 4.16 8.22 -12.04
C THR A 4 5.22 7.60 -11.14
N THR A 5 4.79 7.05 -10.01
CA THR A 5 5.66 6.38 -9.08
C THR A 5 5.35 4.89 -9.10
N TYR A 6 6.39 4.08 -9.25
CA TYR A 6 6.25 2.62 -9.25
C TYR A 6 6.72 2.09 -7.91
N VAL A 7 5.86 1.33 -7.26
CA VAL A 7 6.20 0.72 -5.97
C VAL A 7 5.86 -0.76 -6.01
N GLN A 8 6.56 -1.52 -5.18
CA GLN A 8 6.29 -2.94 -5.04
C GLN A 8 5.66 -3.19 -3.69
N GLN A 9 4.81 -4.19 -3.62
CA GLN A 9 4.24 -4.62 -2.37
C GLN A 9 5.37 -5.06 -1.42
N LEU A 10 5.27 -4.63 -0.17
CA LEU A 10 6.22 -5.07 0.84
C LEU A 10 6.09 -6.57 1.06
N ARG A 11 7.22 -7.25 1.15
CA ARG A 11 7.22 -8.69 1.36
C ARG A 11 6.90 -9.07 2.80
N ARG A 12 7.28 -8.20 3.74
CA ARG A 12 7.09 -8.45 5.16
C ARG A 12 6.53 -7.23 5.83
N THR A 13 5.66 -7.48 6.80
CA THR A 13 5.11 -6.45 7.65
C THR A 13 5.28 -6.89 9.09
N ILE A 14 5.37 -5.91 9.99
CA ILE A 14 5.58 -6.17 11.41
C ILE A 14 4.28 -5.90 12.13
N SER A 15 3.85 -6.84 12.96
CA SER A 15 2.64 -6.68 13.75
C SER A 15 2.80 -5.48 14.70
N GLY A 16 1.78 -4.63 14.73
CA GLY A 16 1.78 -3.42 15.55
C GLY A 16 2.26 -2.18 14.83
N GLU A 17 2.84 -2.32 13.64
CA GLU A 17 3.27 -1.19 12.85
C GLU A 17 2.16 -0.74 11.89
N PHE A 18 2.20 0.54 11.53
CA PHE A 18 1.27 1.09 10.55
C PHE A 18 1.92 1.12 9.17
N TYR A 19 1.11 0.88 8.16
CA TYR A 19 1.56 0.88 6.77
C TYR A 19 0.59 1.65 5.91
N PHE A 20 1.15 2.28 4.87
CA PHE A 20 0.34 2.81 3.78
C PHE A 20 0.12 1.70 2.77
N GLY A 21 -1.08 1.62 2.26
CA GLY A 21 -1.38 0.62 1.27
C GLY A 21 -2.79 0.74 0.73
N ALA A 22 -3.18 -0.26 -0.04
CA ALA A 22 -4.48 -0.30 -0.67
C ALA A 22 -4.99 -1.72 -0.65
N MET A 23 -6.22 -1.90 -1.14
CA MET A 23 -6.81 -3.22 -1.21
C MET A 23 -6.71 -3.75 -2.64
N CYS A 24 -6.23 -4.98 -2.77
CA CYS A 24 -6.24 -5.67 -4.06
C CYS A 24 -7.68 -5.95 -4.46
N ARG A 25 -8.08 -5.49 -5.64
CA ARG A 25 -9.46 -5.65 -6.10
C ARG A 25 -9.82 -7.10 -6.40
N GLU A 26 -8.84 -7.90 -6.77
CA GLU A 26 -9.09 -9.28 -7.17
C GLU A 26 -9.15 -10.23 -5.99
N THR A 27 -8.26 -10.05 -5.01
CA THR A 27 -8.17 -10.96 -3.87
C THR A 27 -8.79 -10.39 -2.61
N LYS A 28 -9.12 -9.08 -2.59
CA LYS A 28 -9.64 -8.37 -1.42
C LYS A 28 -8.65 -8.35 -0.26
N ARG A 29 -7.37 -8.51 -0.54
CA ARG A 29 -6.31 -8.47 0.47
C ARG A 29 -5.64 -7.11 0.47
N ARG A 30 -5.15 -6.71 1.63
CA ARG A 30 -4.43 -5.45 1.77
C ARG A 30 -3.03 -5.56 1.17
N ILE A 31 -2.63 -4.51 0.49
CA ILE A 31 -1.30 -4.40 -0.12
C ILE A 31 -0.56 -3.31 0.63
N ALA A 32 0.45 -3.67 1.40
CA ALA A 32 1.29 -2.69 2.08
C ALA A 32 2.38 -2.23 1.13
N ILE A 33 2.53 -0.92 0.94
CA ILE A 33 3.51 -0.37 0.00
C ILE A 33 4.61 0.43 0.69
N SER A 34 4.36 0.98 1.87
CA SER A 34 5.39 1.69 2.63
C SER A 34 4.98 1.77 4.09
N THR A 35 5.97 2.02 4.95
CA THR A 35 5.73 2.16 6.38
C THR A 35 5.16 3.55 6.68
N ASP A 36 4.16 3.61 7.54
CA ASP A 36 3.58 4.86 8.00
C ASP A 36 4.11 5.16 9.41
N THR A 37 5.12 6.00 9.50
CA THR A 37 5.71 6.37 10.77
C THR A 37 4.83 7.32 11.57
N SER A 38 3.82 7.92 10.96
CA SER A 38 2.88 8.82 11.63
C SER A 38 1.80 8.07 12.40
N ARG A 39 1.70 6.77 12.23
CA ARG A 39 0.71 5.91 12.86
C ARG A 39 -0.73 6.35 12.58
N GLY A 40 -1.00 6.63 11.32
CA GLY A 40 -2.32 7.01 10.87
C GLY A 40 -2.65 8.49 11.00
N LYS A 41 -1.72 9.30 11.50
CA LYS A 41 -1.96 10.73 11.68
C LYS A 41 -1.82 11.55 10.40
N GLN A 42 -1.08 11.04 9.44
CA GLN A 42 -0.87 11.71 8.17
C GLN A 42 -1.45 10.88 7.04
N ARG A 43 -1.82 11.57 5.96
CA ARG A 43 -2.30 10.90 4.77
C ARG A 43 -1.15 10.66 3.81
N TYR A 44 -1.26 9.61 3.03
CA TYR A 44 -0.32 9.37 1.95
C TYR A 44 -0.44 10.50 0.94
N SER A 45 0.68 11.10 0.58
CA SER A 45 0.71 12.19 -0.38
C SER A 45 1.83 11.95 -1.37
N GLN A 46 1.48 11.87 -2.64
CA GLN A 46 2.40 11.61 -3.72
C GLN A 46 1.95 12.40 -4.95
N SER A 47 2.88 13.05 -5.64
CA SER A 47 2.54 13.72 -6.88
C SER A 47 2.20 12.71 -7.96
N GLY A 48 1.09 12.93 -8.66
CA GLY A 48 0.69 12.07 -9.74
C GLY A 48 0.06 10.76 -9.28
N GLU A 49 0.25 9.72 -10.06
CA GLU A 49 -0.33 8.41 -9.77
C GLU A 49 0.71 7.43 -9.26
N THR A 50 0.25 6.44 -8.53
CA THR A 50 1.10 5.37 -8.02
C THR A 50 0.70 4.07 -8.67
N ILE A 51 1.67 3.34 -9.19
CA ILE A 51 1.45 2.01 -9.76
C ILE A 51 2.08 0.99 -8.81
N VAL A 52 1.27 0.09 -8.30
CA VAL A 52 1.69 -0.90 -7.31
C VAL A 52 1.75 -2.27 -7.96
N SER A 53 2.88 -2.94 -7.78
CA SER A 53 3.03 -4.33 -8.19
C SER A 53 2.50 -5.22 -7.07
N CYS A 54 1.45 -5.97 -7.38
CA CYS A 54 0.75 -6.78 -6.39
C CYS A 54 1.21 -8.24 -6.48
N ASN A 55 1.58 -8.82 -5.34
CA ASN A 55 2.00 -10.21 -5.29
C ASN A 55 0.83 -11.18 -5.17
N HIS A 56 -0.37 -10.68 -4.85
CA HIS A 56 -1.54 -11.53 -4.72
C HIS A 56 -2.12 -11.95 -6.06
N CYS A 57 -2.27 -11.00 -6.97
CA CYS A 57 -2.86 -11.27 -8.28
C CYS A 57 -1.83 -11.23 -9.41
N HIS A 58 -0.57 -10.92 -9.11
CA HIS A 58 0.53 -10.82 -10.06
C HIS A 58 0.32 -9.77 -11.14
N LYS A 59 -0.48 -8.75 -10.83
CA LYS A 59 -0.77 -7.64 -11.73
C LYS A 59 -0.37 -6.33 -11.07
N THR A 60 -0.40 -5.26 -11.85
CA THR A 60 -0.19 -3.92 -11.32
C THR A 60 -1.54 -3.24 -11.11
N HIS A 61 -1.60 -2.39 -10.10
CA HIS A 61 -2.78 -1.59 -9.82
C HIS A 61 -2.41 -0.12 -9.89
N ARG A 62 -3.22 0.66 -10.58
CA ARG A 62 -3.05 2.10 -10.70
C ARG A 62 -3.88 2.76 -9.60
N LEU A 63 -3.24 3.55 -8.75
CA LEU A 63 -3.87 4.10 -7.57
C LEU A 63 -3.65 5.62 -7.49
N ASP A 64 -4.66 6.33 -7.02
CA ASP A 64 -4.55 7.73 -6.63
C ASP A 64 -4.26 7.81 -5.13
N ASN A 65 -3.88 9.00 -4.66
CA ASN A 65 -3.62 9.19 -3.23
C ASN A 65 -4.81 8.79 -2.36
N ARG A 66 -6.02 9.03 -2.85
CA ARG A 66 -7.25 8.69 -2.09
C ARG A 66 -7.51 7.19 -2.01
N ASP A 67 -6.87 6.41 -2.87
CA ASP A 67 -6.99 4.96 -2.83
C ASP A 67 -6.02 4.32 -1.85
N ILE A 68 -5.06 5.11 -1.37
CA ILE A 68 -4.04 4.64 -0.46
C ILE A 68 -4.38 5.14 0.94
N PHE A 69 -4.43 4.24 1.89
CA PHE A 69 -4.80 4.55 3.26
C PHE A 69 -3.80 3.93 4.24
N SER A 70 -3.81 4.46 5.44
CA SER A 70 -2.99 3.93 6.52
C SER A 70 -3.77 2.88 7.29
N PHE A 71 -3.12 1.78 7.61
CA PHE A 71 -3.76 0.73 8.40
C PHE A 71 -2.73 0.09 9.33
N PRO A 72 -3.16 -0.35 10.52
CA PRO A 72 -2.28 -1.09 11.40
C PRO A 72 -2.21 -2.54 10.98
N GLN A 73 -1.03 -3.10 11.03
CA GLN A 73 -0.86 -4.53 10.81
C GLN A 73 -1.02 -5.22 12.15
N VAL A 74 -2.11 -5.96 12.32
CA VAL A 74 -2.44 -6.56 13.60
C VAL A 74 -2.04 -8.03 13.70
N GLU A 75 -1.65 -8.63 12.61
CA GLU A 75 -1.19 -10.00 12.63
C GLU A 75 -0.03 -10.19 11.66
N VAL A 76 0.79 -11.18 11.95
CA VAL A 76 1.90 -11.51 11.06
C VAL A 76 1.32 -12.27 9.88
N GLY A 77 1.10 -11.56 8.80
CA GLY A 77 0.55 -12.16 7.59
C GLY A 77 1.61 -12.32 6.55
N TRP A 78 1.76 -13.51 6.06
CA TRP A 78 2.58 -13.79 4.90
C TRP A 78 1.67 -14.21 3.78
N GLU A 79 1.74 -13.45 2.77
CA GLU A 79 0.90 -13.72 1.61
C GLU A 79 1.75 -14.06 0.41
#